data_953b79beed1d56eb2d0c4443a69055df
#
_entry.id   953b79beed1d56eb2d0c4443a69055df
#
_cell.length_a   1.000
_cell.length_b   1.000
_cell.length_c   1.000
_cell.angle_alpha   90.00
_cell.angle_beta   90.00
_cell.angle_gamma   90.00
#
_symmetry.space_group_name_H-M   'P 1'
#
loop_
_entity.id
_entity.type
_entity.pdbx_description
1 polymer ?
#
loop_
_entity_poly.entity_id
_entity_poly.type
_entity_poly.pdbx_seq_one_letter_code
_entity_poly.pdbx_strand_id
1 'polypeptide(L)'
;EVRRLAAEADLPSAEKKDSQGICFVGKVDLPVFLQQKLKSVEGDVVEVYDAYYADNEQYNFMRNTISSILADDWIGEVSMVSDYISDDKSEKAAAGEYEGGCRYESIYNMEKIAALPDEILERLSRPVTYGDIRFETETYRSGKRHIRKTRYKPNPYGAIIGRHEGAQFYTVGQRKGLNIGGHKDSIFVISTDIEKNVIYVGEGHQHKGLSRSCLRIAPDEIHWIREDLRMKVGEIRRYRVRIRYRQPLQDAVLVMRDNGLFVIFEEPQRGITPGQFAVWYDRDEMIGSGVI
;
A
#
# COMPACT_ATOMS: atom_id res chain seq x y z
N GLU A 1 16.11 18.12 12.64
CA GLU A 1 15.62 19.35 13.26
C GLU A 1 15.17 19.08 14.70
N VAL A 2 14.25 18.16 14.98
CA VAL A 2 13.74 17.85 16.34
C VAL A 2 14.87 17.49 17.31
N ARG A 3 15.83 16.66 16.90
CA ARG A 3 17.00 16.30 17.74
C ARG A 3 17.90 17.49 18.02
N ARG A 4 18.07 18.41 17.05
CA ARG A 4 18.84 19.63 17.24
C ARG A 4 18.18 20.52 18.28
N LEU A 5 16.87 20.75 18.16
CA LEU A 5 16.10 21.53 19.15
C LEU A 5 16.09 20.86 20.53
N ALA A 6 16.01 19.53 20.58
CA ALA A 6 16.09 18.79 21.83
C ALA A 6 17.49 18.90 22.49
N ALA A 7 18.56 18.91 21.70
CA ALA A 7 19.93 19.13 22.21
C ALA A 7 20.14 20.57 22.67
N GLU A 8 19.63 21.54 21.93
CA GLU A 8 19.67 22.98 22.33
C GLU A 8 18.89 23.24 23.63
N ALA A 9 17.81 22.48 23.86
CA ALA A 9 17.00 22.49 25.06
C ALA A 9 17.57 21.60 26.20
N ASP A 10 18.76 21.01 26.04
CA ASP A 10 19.43 20.12 26.99
C ASP A 10 18.54 18.94 27.46
N LEU A 11 17.73 18.38 26.53
CA LEU A 11 16.85 17.25 26.84
C LEU A 11 17.63 15.93 26.87
N PRO A 12 17.51 15.10 27.94
CA PRO A 12 18.20 13.82 28.04
C PRO A 12 17.90 12.83 26.92
N SER A 13 16.81 13.07 26.17
CA SER A 13 16.36 12.23 25.06
C SER A 13 16.90 12.67 23.70
N ALA A 14 17.67 13.77 23.59
CA ALA A 14 18.14 14.34 22.33
C ALA A 14 18.93 13.33 21.47
N GLU A 15 19.79 12.52 22.10
CA GLU A 15 20.59 11.51 21.45
C GLU A 15 19.98 10.10 21.46
N LYS A 16 18.80 9.94 22.06
CA LYS A 16 18.15 8.63 22.15
C LYS A 16 17.74 8.16 20.76
N LYS A 17 18.20 6.96 20.38
CA LYS A 17 17.74 6.31 19.16
C LYS A 17 16.25 5.99 19.28
N ASP A 18 15.53 6.09 18.14
CA ASP A 18 14.13 5.69 18.08
C ASP A 18 13.98 4.26 18.62
N SER A 19 13.06 4.04 19.54
CA SER A 19 12.83 2.72 20.10
C SER A 19 12.15 1.84 19.02
N GLN A 20 12.83 0.82 18.58
CA GLN A 20 12.25 -0.25 17.76
C GLN A 20 11.64 -1.36 18.64
N GLY A 21 10.91 -0.97 19.65
CA GLY A 21 10.37 -1.93 20.62
C GLY A 21 8.97 -1.56 21.10
N ILE A 22 8.30 -2.54 21.68
CA ILE A 22 7.03 -2.30 22.36
C ILE A 22 7.32 -1.51 23.64
N CYS A 23 6.58 -0.43 23.88
CA CYS A 23 6.71 0.37 25.11
C CYS A 23 6.67 -0.54 26.34
N PHE A 24 7.62 -0.34 27.27
CA PHE A 24 7.84 -1.11 28.50
C PHE A 24 8.41 -2.54 28.35
N VAL A 25 8.50 -3.09 27.14
CA VAL A 25 9.02 -4.47 26.90
C VAL A 25 10.44 -4.46 26.30
N GLY A 26 10.88 -3.33 25.74
CA GLY A 26 12.21 -3.20 25.15
C GLY A 26 12.29 -3.68 23.69
N LYS A 27 13.50 -4.02 23.22
CA LYS A 27 13.68 -4.60 21.88
C LYS A 27 13.09 -6.00 21.85
N VAL A 28 12.05 -6.17 21.05
CA VAL A 28 11.36 -7.46 20.84
C VAL A 28 11.48 -7.82 19.37
N ASP A 29 11.83 -9.07 19.10
CA ASP A 29 11.60 -9.66 17.79
C ASP A 29 10.07 -9.89 17.68
N LEU A 30 9.41 -8.99 16.94
CA LEU A 30 7.95 -8.96 16.86
C LEU A 30 7.35 -10.29 16.36
N PRO A 31 7.88 -10.95 15.31
CA PRO A 31 7.43 -12.28 14.91
C PRO A 31 7.50 -13.30 16.04
N VAL A 32 8.64 -13.40 16.73
CA VAL A 32 8.82 -14.34 17.84
C VAL A 32 7.87 -14.04 19.00
N PHE A 33 7.66 -12.76 19.32
CA PHE A 33 6.72 -12.35 20.35
C PHE A 33 5.27 -12.71 19.99
N LEU A 34 4.86 -12.47 18.76
CA LEU A 34 3.51 -12.80 18.29
C LEU A 34 3.28 -14.31 18.25
N GLN A 35 4.29 -15.11 17.89
CA GLN A 35 4.21 -16.58 17.91
C GLN A 35 3.96 -17.18 19.30
N GLN A 36 4.29 -16.46 20.38
CA GLN A 36 3.93 -16.90 21.74
C GLN A 36 2.42 -16.90 22.01
N LYS A 37 1.65 -16.09 21.27
CA LYS A 37 0.20 -15.95 21.44
C LYS A 37 -0.60 -16.47 20.26
N LEU A 38 -0.04 -16.41 19.07
CA LEU A 38 -0.68 -16.85 17.83
C LEU A 38 -0.01 -18.15 17.38
N LYS A 39 -0.82 -19.17 17.11
CA LYS A 39 -0.30 -20.44 16.57
C LYS A 39 0.33 -20.20 15.20
N SER A 40 1.55 -20.69 15.04
CA SER A 40 2.18 -20.81 13.74
C SER A 40 1.47 -21.93 12.95
N VAL A 41 1.01 -21.60 11.75
CA VAL A 41 0.38 -22.55 10.82
C VAL A 41 1.06 -22.38 9.48
N GLU A 42 1.66 -23.45 8.95
CA GLU A 42 2.33 -23.40 7.66
C GLU A 42 1.32 -23.10 6.55
N GLY A 43 1.68 -22.15 5.67
CA GLY A 43 0.90 -21.72 4.52
C GLY A 43 1.74 -21.56 3.26
N ASP A 44 1.07 -21.24 2.15
CA ASP A 44 1.70 -21.10 0.84
C ASP A 44 2.19 -19.67 0.60
N VAL A 45 3.40 -19.55 0.05
CA VAL A 45 3.88 -18.32 -0.60
C VAL A 45 3.61 -18.43 -2.09
N VAL A 46 2.78 -17.56 -2.61
CA VAL A 46 2.34 -17.57 -4.00
C VAL A 46 2.87 -16.33 -4.72
N GLU A 47 3.73 -16.54 -5.70
CA GLU A 47 4.18 -15.49 -6.59
C GLU A 47 3.07 -15.16 -7.60
N VAL A 48 2.82 -13.86 -7.81
CA VAL A 48 1.85 -13.35 -8.78
C VAL A 48 2.61 -12.78 -9.97
N TYR A 49 2.28 -13.26 -11.16
CA TYR A 49 2.92 -12.83 -12.40
C TYR A 49 2.24 -11.60 -13.00
N ASP A 50 2.98 -10.84 -13.78
CA ASP A 50 2.48 -9.64 -14.47
C ASP A 50 1.26 -9.91 -15.36
N ALA A 51 1.14 -11.11 -15.92
CA ALA A 51 -0.01 -11.55 -16.70
C ALA A 51 -1.34 -11.44 -15.91
N TYR A 52 -1.30 -11.62 -14.60
CA TYR A 52 -2.48 -11.48 -13.74
C TYR A 52 -3.14 -10.10 -13.85
N TYR A 53 -2.32 -9.03 -13.91
CA TYR A 53 -2.82 -7.66 -13.94
C TYR A 53 -3.40 -7.26 -15.29
N ALA A 54 -2.97 -7.91 -16.38
CA ALA A 54 -3.54 -7.65 -17.71
C ALA A 54 -5.03 -8.01 -17.75
N ASP A 55 -5.42 -9.10 -17.08
CA ASP A 55 -6.78 -9.64 -17.08
C ASP A 55 -7.57 -9.29 -15.80
N ASN A 56 -6.93 -8.65 -14.82
CA ASN A 56 -7.58 -8.34 -13.55
C ASN A 56 -8.51 -7.12 -13.67
N GLU A 57 -9.80 -7.35 -13.42
CA GLU A 57 -10.85 -6.32 -13.53
C GLU A 57 -10.62 -5.14 -12.59
N GLN A 58 -10.24 -5.40 -11.33
CA GLN A 58 -10.01 -4.33 -10.33
C GLN A 58 -8.81 -3.47 -10.70
N TYR A 59 -7.70 -4.07 -11.13
CA TYR A 59 -6.53 -3.34 -11.58
C TYR A 59 -6.82 -2.47 -12.81
N ASN A 60 -7.51 -3.02 -13.80
CA ASN A 60 -7.89 -2.28 -15.00
C ASN A 60 -8.89 -1.16 -14.69
N PHE A 61 -9.84 -1.40 -13.77
CA PHE A 61 -10.73 -0.37 -13.26
C PHE A 61 -9.96 0.80 -12.64
N MET A 62 -9.04 0.51 -11.72
CA MET A 62 -8.22 1.55 -11.07
C MET A 62 -7.45 2.38 -12.11
N ARG A 63 -6.75 1.73 -13.04
CA ARG A 63 -6.00 2.40 -14.10
C ARG A 63 -6.89 3.29 -14.96
N ASN A 64 -8.02 2.78 -15.41
CA ASN A 64 -8.94 3.53 -16.28
C ASN A 64 -9.57 4.71 -15.53
N THR A 65 -9.92 4.55 -14.26
CA THR A 65 -10.47 5.63 -13.42
C THR A 65 -9.44 6.73 -13.21
N ILE A 66 -8.20 6.39 -12.86
CA ILE A 66 -7.11 7.37 -12.72
C ILE A 66 -6.88 8.10 -14.04
N SER A 67 -6.85 7.39 -15.18
CA SER A 67 -6.71 8.01 -16.50
C SER A 67 -7.86 8.99 -16.81
N SER A 68 -9.08 8.68 -16.40
CA SER A 68 -10.26 9.51 -16.70
C SER A 68 -10.30 10.83 -15.96
N ILE A 69 -9.61 10.95 -14.82
CA ILE A 69 -9.57 12.17 -14.00
C ILE A 69 -8.35 13.04 -14.24
N LEU A 70 -7.47 12.68 -15.18
CA LEU A 70 -6.33 13.51 -15.55
C LEU A 70 -6.79 14.85 -16.13
N ALA A 71 -5.95 15.87 -15.97
CA ALA A 71 -6.10 17.15 -16.62
C ALA A 71 -6.06 16.98 -18.16
N ASP A 72 -6.81 17.81 -18.87
CA ASP A 72 -6.94 17.65 -20.33
C ASP A 72 -5.64 17.99 -21.08
N ASP A 73 -4.78 18.79 -20.48
CA ASP A 73 -3.45 19.16 -20.96
C ASP A 73 -2.32 18.25 -20.47
N TRP A 74 -2.64 17.22 -19.68
CA TRP A 74 -1.67 16.27 -19.22
C TRP A 74 -1.17 15.37 -20.35
N ILE A 75 0.14 15.40 -20.59
CA ILE A 75 0.80 14.66 -21.68
C ILE A 75 1.61 13.45 -21.20
N GLY A 76 1.65 13.18 -19.88
CA GLY A 76 2.35 12.04 -19.29
C GLY A 76 1.56 10.74 -19.39
N GLU A 77 2.23 9.63 -19.17
CA GLU A 77 1.58 8.33 -18.99
C GLU A 77 1.10 8.14 -17.54
N VAL A 78 0.00 7.40 -17.36
CA VAL A 78 -0.47 7.01 -16.03
C VAL A 78 0.43 5.92 -15.50
N SER A 79 1.22 6.24 -14.48
CA SER A 79 1.93 5.23 -13.72
C SER A 79 0.99 4.57 -12.71
N MET A 80 1.01 3.24 -12.66
CA MET A 80 0.37 2.45 -11.60
C MET A 80 1.39 1.88 -10.61
N VAL A 81 2.63 2.31 -10.74
CA VAL A 81 3.77 1.85 -9.96
C VAL A 81 4.49 3.06 -9.38
N SER A 82 4.86 3.00 -8.12
CA SER A 82 5.61 4.06 -7.46
C SER A 82 7.08 4.05 -7.90
N ASP A 83 7.59 5.20 -8.29
CA ASP A 83 9.01 5.39 -8.56
C ASP A 83 9.82 5.53 -7.27
N TYR A 84 9.15 5.75 -6.14
CA TYR A 84 9.79 5.82 -4.84
C TYR A 84 10.18 4.44 -4.31
N ILE A 85 11.48 4.20 -4.21
CA ILE A 85 12.07 2.99 -3.62
C ILE A 85 12.51 3.32 -2.20
N SER A 86 11.79 2.81 -1.20
CA SER A 86 12.18 2.93 0.22
C SER A 86 13.25 1.88 0.57
N ASP A 87 14.48 2.05 0.10
CA ASP A 87 15.62 1.31 0.64
C ASP A 87 16.31 2.15 1.72
N ASP A 88 16.81 1.50 2.80
CA ASP A 88 17.57 2.12 3.91
C ASP A 88 18.76 2.98 3.45
N LYS A 89 19.14 2.87 2.18
CA LYS A 89 20.22 3.64 1.56
C LYS A 89 19.76 4.95 0.89
N SER A 90 18.46 5.12 0.64
CA SER A 90 17.91 6.32 -0.01
C SER A 90 17.59 7.46 0.98
N GLU A 91 17.77 7.25 2.29
CA GLU A 91 17.60 8.30 3.30
C GLU A 91 18.43 9.57 3.03
N LYS A 92 19.53 9.45 2.28
CA LYS A 92 20.36 10.60 1.88
C LYS A 92 19.86 11.34 0.64
N ALA A 93 19.10 10.67 -0.24
CA ALA A 93 18.55 11.30 -1.45
C ALA A 93 17.21 12.01 -1.20
N ALA A 94 16.45 11.53 -0.21
CA ALA A 94 15.17 12.13 0.19
C ALA A 94 15.30 13.38 1.07
N ALA A 95 16.52 13.72 1.53
CA ALA A 95 16.83 14.96 2.24
C ALA A 95 17.09 16.15 1.29
N GLY A 96 16.90 15.99 -0.01
CA GLY A 96 16.90 17.09 -0.97
C GLY A 96 15.73 18.03 -0.66
N GLU A 97 16.08 19.27 -0.38
CA GLU A 97 15.24 20.39 -0.09
C GLU A 97 14.00 20.47 -1.00
N TYR A 98 12.87 19.97 -0.52
CA TYR A 98 11.57 20.33 -1.07
C TYR A 98 11.19 21.69 -0.44
N GLU A 99 11.63 22.76 -1.05
CA GLU A 99 11.08 24.09 -0.79
C GLU A 99 9.61 24.11 -1.24
N GLY A 100 8.71 24.17 -0.27
CA GLY A 100 7.37 24.72 -0.46
C GLY A 100 6.30 23.74 -0.93
N GLY A 101 5.07 24.03 -0.63
CA GLY A 101 3.75 23.56 -1.01
C GLY A 101 3.58 22.48 -2.10
N CYS A 102 2.34 22.01 -2.30
CA CYS A 102 1.96 21.18 -3.47
C CYS A 102 2.47 21.79 -4.77
N ARG A 103 2.76 20.99 -5.79
CA ARG A 103 2.97 21.48 -7.16
C ARG A 103 1.90 22.52 -7.50
N TYR A 104 2.25 23.57 -8.19
CA TYR A 104 1.31 24.64 -8.55
C TYR A 104 0.09 24.09 -9.29
N GLU A 105 0.28 23.08 -10.14
CA GLU A 105 -0.77 22.45 -10.93
C GLU A 105 -0.84 20.96 -10.60
N SER A 106 -2.06 20.46 -10.36
CA SER A 106 -2.30 19.03 -10.21
C SER A 106 -2.29 18.34 -11.56
N ILE A 107 -1.79 17.10 -11.58
CA ILE A 107 -1.98 16.23 -12.76
C ILE A 107 -3.46 15.88 -12.98
N TYR A 108 -4.32 16.11 -11.99
CA TYR A 108 -5.74 15.78 -12.01
C TYR A 108 -6.61 17.00 -12.28
N ASN A 109 -7.70 16.78 -13.00
CA ASN A 109 -8.79 17.74 -13.14
C ASN A 109 -9.72 17.63 -11.91
N MET A 110 -9.80 18.70 -11.11
CA MET A 110 -10.57 18.75 -9.87
C MET A 110 -12.07 18.60 -10.10
N GLU A 111 -12.60 19.10 -11.23
CA GLU A 111 -14.01 18.98 -11.58
C GLU A 111 -14.38 17.54 -11.92
N LYS A 112 -13.50 16.84 -12.65
CA LYS A 112 -13.68 15.41 -12.94
C LYS A 112 -13.65 14.57 -11.66
N ILE A 113 -12.78 14.89 -10.69
CA ILE A 113 -12.77 14.23 -9.38
C ILE A 113 -14.05 14.53 -8.61
N ALA A 114 -14.52 15.79 -8.62
CA ALA A 114 -15.76 16.20 -7.95
C ALA A 114 -16.97 15.42 -8.46
N ALA A 115 -17.00 15.14 -9.76
CA ALA A 115 -18.08 14.42 -10.42
C ALA A 115 -18.04 12.89 -10.20
N LEU A 116 -16.99 12.33 -9.60
CA LEU A 116 -16.92 10.89 -9.34
C LEU A 116 -17.99 10.47 -8.31
N PRO A 117 -18.83 9.47 -8.62
CA PRO A 117 -19.73 8.85 -7.66
C PRO A 117 -18.98 8.20 -6.50
N ASP A 118 -19.63 8.12 -5.34
CA ASP A 118 -19.03 7.53 -4.13
C ASP A 118 -18.68 6.05 -4.33
N GLU A 119 -19.46 5.29 -5.08
CA GLU A 119 -19.18 3.88 -5.40
C GLU A 119 -17.90 3.71 -6.22
N ILE A 120 -17.62 4.67 -7.10
CA ILE A 120 -16.37 4.69 -7.88
C ILE A 120 -15.17 4.99 -6.98
N LEU A 121 -15.29 5.97 -6.08
CA LEU A 121 -14.25 6.29 -5.11
C LEU A 121 -13.99 5.12 -4.16
N GLU A 122 -15.05 4.47 -3.66
CA GLU A 122 -14.91 3.27 -2.84
C GLU A 122 -14.19 2.14 -3.58
N ARG A 123 -14.62 1.84 -4.81
CA ARG A 123 -13.97 0.81 -5.63
C ARG A 123 -12.52 1.17 -5.93
N LEU A 124 -12.23 2.45 -6.23
CA LEU A 124 -10.87 2.94 -6.49
C LEU A 124 -9.94 2.75 -5.29
N SER A 125 -10.47 2.90 -4.07
CA SER A 125 -9.69 2.75 -2.83
C SER A 125 -9.43 1.29 -2.43
N ARG A 126 -10.12 0.31 -3.02
CA ARG A 126 -9.94 -1.12 -2.70
C ARG A 126 -8.67 -1.67 -3.32
N PRO A 127 -7.92 -2.53 -2.61
CA PRO A 127 -6.79 -3.23 -3.20
C PRO A 127 -7.22 -4.24 -4.25
N VAL A 128 -6.27 -4.66 -5.09
CA VAL A 128 -6.43 -5.86 -5.92
C VAL A 128 -6.51 -7.08 -4.99
N THR A 129 -7.48 -7.94 -5.23
CA THR A 129 -7.62 -9.21 -4.52
C THR A 129 -7.17 -10.35 -5.42
N TYR A 130 -6.54 -11.36 -4.83
CA TYR A 130 -5.99 -12.49 -5.54
C TYR A 130 -6.86 -13.72 -5.27
N GLY A 131 -7.32 -14.36 -6.36
CA GLY A 131 -7.99 -15.65 -6.30
C GLY A 131 -7.02 -16.78 -6.04
N ASP A 132 -7.50 -18.01 -6.10
CA ASP A 132 -6.61 -19.19 -6.04
C ASP A 132 -5.89 -19.37 -7.38
N ILE A 133 -4.71 -18.78 -7.49
CA ILE A 133 -3.84 -18.83 -8.67
C ILE A 133 -2.69 -19.84 -8.51
N ARG A 134 -2.76 -20.71 -7.50
CA ARG A 134 -1.73 -21.72 -7.24
C ARG A 134 -1.67 -22.79 -8.33
N PHE A 135 -2.84 -23.18 -8.82
CA PHE A 135 -2.98 -24.23 -9.84
C PHE A 135 -4.15 -23.96 -10.75
N GLU A 136 -4.04 -24.42 -12.00
CA GLU A 136 -5.20 -24.72 -12.84
C GLU A 136 -5.62 -26.16 -12.63
N THR A 137 -6.93 -26.39 -12.54
CA THR A 137 -7.50 -27.74 -12.46
C THR A 137 -8.23 -28.10 -13.74
N GLU A 138 -7.81 -29.19 -14.36
CA GLU A 138 -8.48 -29.77 -15.52
C GLU A 138 -9.15 -31.06 -15.12
N THR A 139 -10.45 -31.18 -15.39
CA THR A 139 -11.20 -32.41 -15.17
C THR A 139 -11.35 -33.14 -16.50
N TYR A 140 -10.88 -34.37 -16.58
CA TYR A 140 -10.99 -35.21 -17.75
C TYR A 140 -11.52 -36.59 -17.40
N ARG A 141 -12.09 -37.27 -18.40
CA ARG A 141 -12.54 -38.67 -18.28
C ARG A 141 -11.44 -39.61 -18.73
N SER A 142 -11.12 -40.60 -17.92
CA SER A 142 -10.04 -41.55 -18.20
C SER A 142 -10.51 -42.99 -18.06
N GLY A 143 -9.98 -43.82 -18.94
CA GLY A 143 -10.23 -45.29 -18.97
C GLY A 143 -11.57 -45.70 -19.53
N LYS A 144 -11.74 -47.03 -19.70
CA LYS A 144 -12.97 -47.63 -20.24
C LYS A 144 -14.25 -47.34 -19.45
N ARG A 145 -14.09 -47.02 -18.13
CA ARG A 145 -15.22 -46.66 -17.24
C ARG A 145 -15.48 -45.15 -17.18
N HIS A 146 -14.78 -44.34 -17.99
CA HIS A 146 -14.90 -42.86 -18.02
C HIS A 146 -14.84 -42.21 -16.63
N ILE A 147 -13.95 -42.68 -15.76
CA ILE A 147 -13.77 -42.17 -14.43
C ILE A 147 -13.31 -40.72 -14.53
N ARG A 148 -14.00 -39.80 -13.83
CA ARG A 148 -13.63 -38.40 -13.74
C ARG A 148 -12.35 -38.26 -12.92
N LYS A 149 -11.31 -37.70 -13.51
CA LYS A 149 -10.02 -37.44 -12.85
C LYS A 149 -9.71 -35.94 -12.93
N THR A 150 -9.05 -35.41 -11.90
CA THR A 150 -8.56 -34.04 -11.87
C THR A 150 -7.04 -34.06 -12.08
N ARG A 151 -6.56 -33.18 -12.94
CA ARG A 151 -5.14 -32.93 -13.18
C ARG A 151 -4.84 -31.49 -12.78
N TYR A 152 -3.76 -31.31 -12.05
CA TYR A 152 -3.22 -29.97 -11.72
C TYR A 152 -2.23 -29.56 -12.82
N LYS A 153 -2.37 -28.33 -13.30
CA LYS A 153 -1.47 -27.70 -14.27
C LYS A 153 -0.87 -26.43 -13.67
N PRO A 154 0.29 -25.96 -14.14
CA PRO A 154 0.78 -24.63 -13.82
C PRO A 154 -0.27 -23.58 -14.16
N ASN A 155 -0.44 -22.59 -13.27
CA ASN A 155 -1.33 -21.46 -13.52
C ASN A 155 -0.54 -20.37 -14.26
N PRO A 156 -1.08 -19.74 -15.32
CA PRO A 156 -0.38 -18.65 -16.04
C PRO A 156 -0.24 -17.37 -15.23
N TYR A 157 -0.98 -17.23 -14.12
CA TYR A 157 -1.01 -16.04 -13.31
C TYR A 157 -0.14 -16.10 -12.05
N GLY A 158 0.37 -17.29 -11.68
CA GLY A 158 1.19 -17.41 -10.49
C GLY A 158 1.62 -18.84 -10.18
N ALA A 159 2.48 -18.98 -9.17
CA ALA A 159 2.96 -20.27 -8.69
C ALA A 159 3.25 -20.25 -7.19
N ILE A 160 3.20 -21.41 -6.55
CA ILE A 160 3.76 -21.60 -5.21
C ILE A 160 5.29 -21.60 -5.34
N ILE A 161 5.94 -20.68 -4.60
CA ILE A 161 7.41 -20.55 -4.60
C ILE A 161 8.03 -20.81 -3.23
N GLY A 162 7.23 -21.04 -2.19
CA GLY A 162 7.72 -21.29 -0.85
C GLY A 162 6.63 -21.55 0.17
N ARG A 163 7.04 -21.63 1.42
CA ARG A 163 6.18 -21.79 2.59
C ARG A 163 6.45 -20.70 3.61
N HIS A 164 5.47 -20.38 4.43
CA HIS A 164 5.57 -19.44 5.54
C HIS A 164 4.92 -20.00 6.79
N GLU A 165 5.16 -19.40 7.95
CA GLU A 165 4.69 -19.87 9.26
C GLU A 165 3.36 -19.26 9.72
N GLY A 166 2.68 -18.52 8.88
CA GLY A 166 1.39 -17.89 9.14
C GLY A 166 1.25 -16.54 8.47
N ALA A 167 0.21 -16.33 7.63
CA ALA A 167 -0.01 -15.12 6.86
C ALA A 167 -0.12 -13.87 7.76
N GLN A 168 -0.61 -14.01 9.00
CA GLN A 168 -0.76 -12.94 9.99
C GLN A 168 0.57 -12.31 10.44
N PHE A 169 1.71 -12.96 10.19
CA PHE A 169 3.03 -12.44 10.57
C PHE A 169 3.68 -11.57 9.48
N TYR A 170 3.00 -11.40 8.34
CA TYR A 170 3.54 -10.66 7.19
C TYR A 170 2.73 -9.42 6.89
N THR A 171 3.44 -8.38 6.43
CA THR A 171 2.86 -7.08 6.09
C THR A 171 3.14 -6.75 4.63
N VAL A 172 2.20 -6.08 3.96
CA VAL A 172 2.37 -5.63 2.57
C VAL A 172 3.60 -4.72 2.44
N GLY A 173 4.43 -5.01 1.44
CA GLY A 173 5.71 -4.36 1.21
C GLY A 173 6.89 -4.98 1.95
N GLN A 174 6.66 -5.97 2.82
CA GLN A 174 7.74 -6.68 3.52
C GLN A 174 8.58 -7.50 2.56
N ARG A 175 9.91 -7.43 2.72
CA ARG A 175 10.91 -8.23 2.00
C ARG A 175 11.60 -9.23 2.92
N LYS A 176 11.99 -8.78 4.12
CA LYS A 176 12.76 -9.59 5.06
C LYS A 176 11.89 -10.70 5.67
N GLY A 177 12.48 -11.87 5.89
CA GLY A 177 11.82 -13.00 6.54
C GLY A 177 11.03 -13.93 5.60
N LEU A 178 11.00 -13.67 4.28
CA LEU A 178 10.38 -14.57 3.31
C LEU A 178 11.22 -15.82 3.04
N ASN A 179 12.55 -15.72 3.20
CA ASN A 179 13.53 -16.81 2.98
C ASN A 179 13.40 -17.49 1.59
N ILE A 180 13.00 -16.73 0.58
CA ILE A 180 12.84 -17.18 -0.80
C ILE A 180 14.07 -16.75 -1.58
N GLY A 181 14.71 -17.71 -2.26
CA GLY A 181 15.86 -17.50 -3.13
C GLY A 181 15.56 -17.89 -4.58
N GLY A 182 16.56 -17.69 -5.47
CA GLY A 182 16.48 -18.12 -6.87
C GLY A 182 15.83 -17.11 -7.82
N HIS A 183 15.45 -15.92 -7.35
CA HIS A 183 14.90 -14.83 -8.15
C HIS A 183 16.00 -13.83 -8.54
N LYS A 184 15.79 -13.14 -9.65
CA LYS A 184 16.73 -12.12 -10.14
C LYS A 184 16.65 -10.85 -9.26
N ASP A 185 15.43 -10.46 -8.91
CA ASP A 185 15.13 -9.31 -8.10
C ASP A 185 14.54 -9.69 -6.73
N SER A 186 14.45 -8.73 -5.83
CA SER A 186 13.90 -8.94 -4.50
C SER A 186 12.41 -9.25 -4.55
N ILE A 187 11.97 -10.20 -3.72
CA ILE A 187 10.57 -10.57 -3.56
C ILE A 187 9.93 -9.75 -2.43
N PHE A 188 8.71 -9.28 -2.66
CA PHE A 188 7.96 -8.46 -1.71
C PHE A 188 6.54 -9.02 -1.51
N VAL A 189 6.06 -8.95 -0.27
CA VAL A 189 4.65 -9.24 0.02
C VAL A 189 3.76 -8.17 -0.62
N ILE A 190 2.79 -8.58 -1.43
CA ILE A 190 1.83 -7.71 -2.09
C ILE A 190 0.43 -7.83 -1.50
N SER A 191 0.10 -8.97 -0.88
CA SER A 191 -1.15 -9.20 -0.16
C SER A 191 -1.03 -10.37 0.80
N THR A 192 -1.90 -10.40 1.79
CA THR A 192 -2.05 -11.52 2.74
C THR A 192 -3.51 -11.94 2.81
N ASP A 193 -3.76 -13.24 2.72
CA ASP A 193 -5.07 -13.85 2.94
C ASP A 193 -4.97 -14.72 4.20
N ILE A 194 -5.44 -14.16 5.32
CA ILE A 194 -5.32 -14.82 6.63
C ILE A 194 -6.26 -16.03 6.72
N GLU A 195 -7.44 -15.97 6.08
CA GLU A 195 -8.42 -17.06 6.10
C GLU A 195 -7.91 -18.29 5.37
N LYS A 196 -7.31 -18.08 4.20
CA LYS A 196 -6.70 -19.16 3.41
C LYS A 196 -5.28 -19.48 3.82
N ASN A 197 -4.71 -18.69 4.72
CA ASN A 197 -3.31 -18.76 5.15
C ASN A 197 -2.33 -18.75 3.98
N VAL A 198 -2.47 -17.75 3.10
CA VAL A 198 -1.66 -17.55 1.91
C VAL A 198 -1.07 -16.16 1.92
N ILE A 199 0.20 -16.03 1.58
CA ILE A 199 0.80 -14.74 1.24
C ILE A 199 1.07 -14.68 -0.27
N TYR A 200 0.66 -13.58 -0.87
CA TYR A 200 0.93 -13.26 -2.26
C TYR A 200 2.15 -12.36 -2.33
N VAL A 201 3.05 -12.68 -3.24
CA VAL A 201 4.30 -11.95 -3.40
C VAL A 201 4.55 -11.58 -4.85
N GLY A 202 5.41 -10.58 -5.07
CA GLY A 202 5.81 -10.15 -6.40
C GLY A 202 7.30 -9.87 -6.46
N GLU A 203 7.92 -10.16 -7.60
CA GLU A 203 9.33 -9.92 -7.87
C GLU A 203 9.55 -8.47 -8.32
N GLY A 204 10.59 -7.84 -7.76
CA GLY A 204 11.02 -6.51 -8.14
C GLY A 204 10.30 -5.36 -7.42
N HIS A 205 11.00 -4.23 -7.36
CA HIS A 205 10.51 -3.02 -6.70
C HIS A 205 9.33 -2.36 -7.46
N GLN A 206 9.23 -2.63 -8.76
CA GLN A 206 8.23 -2.06 -9.66
C GLN A 206 7.03 -3.01 -9.89
N HIS A 207 6.87 -4.03 -9.03
CA HIS A 207 5.76 -4.96 -9.17
C HIS A 207 4.41 -4.27 -8.97
N LYS A 208 3.47 -4.45 -9.91
CA LYS A 208 2.17 -3.76 -9.98
C LYS A 208 1.31 -3.89 -8.72
N GLY A 209 1.43 -5.00 -8.01
CA GLY A 209 0.70 -5.25 -6.76
C GLY A 209 1.18 -4.46 -5.54
N LEU A 210 2.33 -3.81 -5.63
CA LEU A 210 2.91 -3.06 -4.51
C LEU A 210 2.31 -1.67 -4.32
N SER A 211 1.79 -1.06 -5.37
CA SER A 211 1.42 0.34 -5.36
C SER A 211 -0.08 0.56 -5.62
N ARG A 212 -0.63 1.60 -5.03
CA ARG A 212 -2.01 2.06 -5.25
C ARG A 212 -2.07 3.58 -5.26
N SER A 213 -2.97 4.15 -6.08
CA SER A 213 -3.14 5.60 -6.20
C SER A 213 -4.20 6.16 -5.25
N CYS A 214 -5.01 5.31 -4.61
CA CYS A 214 -6.09 5.78 -3.74
C CYS A 214 -6.17 4.94 -2.45
N LEU A 215 -6.49 5.63 -1.36
CA LEU A 215 -6.88 5.02 -0.08
C LEU A 215 -8.15 5.69 0.45
N ARG A 216 -8.82 5.03 1.39
CA ARG A 216 -9.99 5.55 2.11
C ARG A 216 -9.73 5.51 3.61
N ILE A 217 -10.17 6.54 4.30
CA ILE A 217 -10.20 6.65 5.76
C ILE A 217 -11.66 6.69 6.18
N ALA A 218 -12.07 5.84 7.12
CA ALA A 218 -13.44 5.83 7.63
C ALA A 218 -13.77 7.14 8.36
N PRO A 219 -15.04 7.58 8.40
CA PRO A 219 -15.40 8.88 8.99
C PRO A 219 -15.00 9.04 10.45
N ASP A 220 -15.09 7.97 11.24
CA ASP A 220 -14.75 7.90 12.66
C ASP A 220 -13.24 7.81 12.93
N GLU A 221 -12.45 7.52 11.89
CA GLU A 221 -11.00 7.44 11.96
C GLU A 221 -10.31 8.74 11.50
N ILE A 222 -11.08 9.77 11.08
CA ILE A 222 -10.53 11.05 10.63
C ILE A 222 -10.30 11.97 11.83
N HIS A 223 -9.08 12.43 12.00
CA HIS A 223 -8.69 13.37 13.04
C HIS A 223 -8.17 14.68 12.45
N TRP A 224 -8.83 15.80 12.75
CA TRP A 224 -8.40 17.15 12.36
C TRP A 224 -7.67 17.82 13.51
N ILE A 225 -6.42 18.22 13.27
CA ILE A 225 -5.62 19.01 14.21
C ILE A 225 -5.99 20.49 14.07
N ARG A 226 -6.17 20.93 12.81
CA ARG A 226 -6.65 22.26 12.45
C ARG A 226 -8.17 22.18 12.21
N GLU A 227 -8.95 22.35 13.26
CA GLU A 227 -10.42 22.32 13.20
C GLU A 227 -10.99 23.42 12.31
N ASP A 228 -10.31 24.57 12.21
CA ASP A 228 -10.67 25.66 11.29
C ASP A 228 -10.49 25.31 9.80
N LEU A 229 -9.69 24.30 9.48
CA LEU A 229 -9.49 23.76 8.15
C LEU A 229 -10.22 22.44 7.91
N ARG A 230 -11.05 22.02 8.82
CA ARG A 230 -11.86 20.80 8.68
C ARG A 230 -12.67 20.83 7.39
N MET A 231 -12.58 19.75 6.60
CA MET A 231 -13.31 19.62 5.35
C MET A 231 -14.76 19.22 5.61
N LYS A 232 -15.66 19.85 4.86
CA LYS A 232 -17.09 19.48 4.82
C LYS A 232 -17.29 18.41 3.75
N VAL A 233 -18.35 17.62 3.90
CA VAL A 233 -18.79 16.67 2.89
C VAL A 233 -18.98 17.38 1.54
N GLY A 234 -18.44 16.80 0.48
CA GLY A 234 -18.42 17.37 -0.87
C GLY A 234 -17.19 18.23 -1.17
N GLU A 235 -16.41 18.65 -0.17
CA GLU A 235 -15.19 19.42 -0.41
C GLU A 235 -14.04 18.56 -0.95
N ILE A 236 -13.24 19.21 -1.80
CA ILE A 236 -12.04 18.63 -2.39
C ILE A 236 -10.90 19.61 -2.16
N ARG A 237 -9.78 19.13 -1.62
CA ARG A 237 -8.61 19.97 -1.37
C ARG A 237 -7.33 19.22 -1.70
N ARG A 238 -6.31 19.97 -2.09
CA ARG A 238 -4.96 19.44 -2.30
C ARG A 238 -4.15 19.61 -1.03
N TYR A 239 -3.47 18.52 -0.66
CA TYR A 239 -2.51 18.49 0.44
C TYR A 239 -1.32 17.62 0.07
N ARG A 240 -0.24 17.75 0.81
CA ARG A 240 0.83 16.77 0.77
C ARG A 240 0.61 15.72 1.85
N VAL A 241 0.70 14.45 1.48
CA VAL A 241 0.35 13.33 2.34
C VAL A 241 1.54 12.37 2.49
N ARG A 242 1.71 11.82 3.67
CA ARG A 242 2.57 10.64 3.89
C ARG A 242 1.81 9.55 4.61
N ILE A 243 2.13 8.30 4.27
CA ILE A 243 1.56 7.12 4.92
C ILE A 243 2.58 6.37 5.80
N ARG A 244 3.81 6.88 5.89
CA ARG A 244 4.89 6.34 6.72
C ARG A 244 5.76 7.47 7.25
N TYR A 245 6.28 7.31 8.46
CA TYR A 245 7.07 8.34 9.16
C TYR A 245 8.26 8.88 8.35
N ARG A 246 9.00 8.00 7.66
CA ARG A 246 10.21 8.40 6.92
C ARG A 246 9.98 8.64 5.43
N GLN A 247 8.74 8.57 4.97
CA GLN A 247 8.39 8.81 3.58
C GLN A 247 8.38 10.32 3.30
N PRO A 248 8.91 10.77 2.14
CA PRO A 248 8.68 12.14 1.68
C PRO A 248 7.20 12.43 1.54
N LEU A 249 6.84 13.70 1.69
CA LEU A 249 5.47 14.15 1.45
C LEU A 249 5.13 14.01 -0.04
N GLN A 250 3.98 13.43 -0.33
CA GLN A 250 3.47 13.17 -1.68
C GLN A 250 2.27 14.07 -1.98
N ASP A 251 2.21 14.63 -3.18
CA ASP A 251 1.05 15.41 -3.61
C ASP A 251 -0.18 14.52 -3.75
N ALA A 252 -1.29 14.96 -3.18
CA ALA A 252 -2.54 14.22 -3.21
C ALA A 252 -3.76 15.14 -3.18
N VAL A 253 -4.87 14.63 -3.69
CA VAL A 253 -6.19 15.26 -3.61
C VAL A 253 -7.01 14.51 -2.55
N LEU A 254 -7.48 15.25 -1.56
CA LEU A 254 -8.39 14.76 -0.53
C LEU A 254 -9.83 15.06 -0.96
N VAL A 255 -10.68 14.04 -0.92
CA VAL A 255 -12.10 14.10 -1.31
C VAL A 255 -12.94 13.68 -0.11
N MET A 256 -13.66 14.63 0.49
CA MET A 256 -14.51 14.35 1.65
C MET A 256 -15.90 13.93 1.19
N ARG A 257 -16.34 12.75 1.61
CA ARG A 257 -17.69 12.19 1.37
C ARG A 257 -18.33 11.74 2.69
N ASP A 258 -19.62 11.45 2.67
CA ASP A 258 -20.34 10.94 3.85
C ASP A 258 -19.77 9.62 4.36
N ASN A 259 -19.31 8.77 3.45
CA ASN A 259 -18.76 7.47 3.74
C ASN A 259 -17.23 7.47 4.05
N GLY A 260 -16.59 8.65 4.09
CA GLY A 260 -15.18 8.78 4.49
C GLY A 260 -14.37 9.81 3.71
N LEU A 261 -13.08 9.87 4.02
CA LEU A 261 -12.10 10.69 3.33
C LEU A 261 -11.30 9.82 2.36
N PHE A 262 -11.37 10.16 1.07
CA PHE A 262 -10.57 9.53 0.03
C PHE A 262 -9.34 10.36 -0.25
N VAL A 263 -8.19 9.70 -0.35
CA VAL A 263 -6.91 10.33 -0.68
C VAL A 263 -6.44 9.76 -2.01
N ILE A 264 -6.40 10.59 -3.04
CA ILE A 264 -5.97 10.24 -4.40
C ILE A 264 -4.59 10.85 -4.60
N PHE A 265 -3.56 10.01 -4.67
CA PHE A 265 -2.17 10.42 -4.84
C PHE A 265 -1.86 10.68 -6.30
N GLU A 266 -1.09 11.72 -6.59
CA GLU A 266 -0.58 12.00 -7.94
C GLU A 266 0.45 10.97 -8.37
N GLU A 267 1.23 10.45 -7.43
CA GLU A 267 2.12 9.30 -7.63
C GLU A 267 1.61 8.10 -6.82
N PRO A 268 1.49 6.89 -7.43
CA PRO A 268 1.03 5.71 -6.70
C PRO A 268 1.88 5.41 -5.46
N GLN A 269 1.24 5.09 -4.36
CA GLN A 269 1.91 4.87 -3.09
C GLN A 269 2.12 3.38 -2.83
N ARG A 270 3.36 3.02 -2.49
CA ARG A 270 3.76 1.65 -2.21
C ARG A 270 3.35 1.21 -0.82
N GLY A 271 2.77 0.00 -0.71
CA GLY A 271 2.51 -0.66 0.56
C GLY A 271 1.49 0.06 1.44
N ILE A 272 0.42 0.61 0.85
CA ILE A 272 -0.75 1.07 1.60
C ILE A 272 -1.34 -0.13 2.35
N THR A 273 -1.36 -0.06 3.67
CA THR A 273 -1.74 -1.17 4.54
C THR A 273 -2.76 -0.70 5.57
N PRO A 274 -3.85 -1.46 5.82
CA PRO A 274 -4.79 -1.18 6.90
C PRO A 274 -4.08 -1.08 8.26
N GLY A 275 -4.56 -0.16 9.10
CA GLY A 275 -3.99 0.11 10.43
C GLY A 275 -2.79 1.06 10.44
N GLN A 276 -2.29 1.50 9.29
CA GLN A 276 -1.32 2.59 9.19
C GLN A 276 -2.04 3.95 9.19
N PHE A 277 -1.29 5.01 9.49
CA PHE A 277 -1.80 6.38 9.45
C PHE A 277 -1.45 7.04 8.13
N ALA A 278 -2.44 7.70 7.50
CA ALA A 278 -2.21 8.75 6.53
C ALA A 278 -2.23 10.10 7.24
N VAL A 279 -1.27 10.96 6.93
CA VAL A 279 -1.11 12.27 7.58
C VAL A 279 -0.97 13.31 6.48
N TRP A 280 -1.79 14.38 6.52
CA TRP A 280 -1.77 15.43 5.52
C TRP A 280 -1.29 16.75 6.08
N TYR A 281 -0.60 17.49 5.21
CA TYR A 281 0.11 18.72 5.55
C TYR A 281 -0.21 19.83 4.54
N ASP A 282 -0.31 21.05 5.04
CA ASP A 282 -0.16 22.26 4.25
C ASP A 282 1.23 22.84 4.55
N ARG A 283 2.10 22.85 3.53
CA ARG A 283 3.53 23.15 3.72
C ARG A 283 4.13 22.27 4.83
N ASP A 284 4.56 22.88 5.93
CA ASP A 284 5.16 22.20 7.08
C ASP A 284 4.18 21.96 8.23
N GLU A 285 2.94 22.47 8.09
CA GLU A 285 1.91 22.34 9.12
C GLU A 285 1.10 21.07 8.95
N MET A 286 1.02 20.26 9.99
CA MET A 286 0.17 19.09 10.03
C MET A 286 -1.29 19.52 10.21
N ILE A 287 -2.13 19.21 9.22
CA ILE A 287 -3.54 19.59 9.21
C ILE A 287 -4.41 18.52 9.86
N GLY A 288 -4.09 17.25 9.61
CA GLY A 288 -4.82 16.13 10.17
C GLY A 288 -4.22 14.79 9.83
N SER A 289 -4.87 13.75 10.33
CA SER A 289 -4.47 12.35 10.11
C SER A 289 -5.70 11.42 10.15
N GLY A 290 -5.50 10.18 9.72
CA GLY A 290 -6.51 9.14 9.88
C GLY A 290 -5.95 7.75 9.68
N VAL A 291 -6.67 6.75 10.18
CA VAL A 291 -6.29 5.32 10.04
C VAL A 291 -6.79 4.82 8.69
N ILE A 292 -5.89 4.13 7.95
CA ILE A 292 -6.17 3.55 6.63
C ILE A 292 -6.97 2.26 6.78
#